data_407c262fb65d5a445a9879f0abcf67b0
#
_entry.id   407c262fb65d5a445a9879f0abcf67b0
#
_cell.length_a   1.000
_cell.length_b   1.000
_cell.length_c   1.000
_cell.angle_alpha   90.00
_cell.angle_beta   90.00
_cell.angle_gamma   90.00
#
_symmetry.space_group_name_H-M   'P 1'
#
loop_
_entity.id
_entity.type
_entity.pdbx_description
1 polymer ?
#
loop_
_entity_poly.entity_id
_entity_poly.type
_entity_poly.pdbx_seq_one_letter_code
_entity_poly.pdbx_strand_id
1 'polypeptide(L)'
;MSLEGKRALITGASGALGAAMAERFARDGATVLLHANSRPEAVEQLAASIMAAGGKAECHVFDLRSDEASAAACARILEGGPVQVLVNNAGVHDDAVLPGMRADQWHKVIDVSLNGFFRVTQPLLLPMMRTRWGRILNISSVSAITGNRGQVNYAAAKGALNSATKALSLEVASRGVTVNAIAPGIIASPMADAVFDPAVINQMVPVKRAGTPQEVAALASFLASDEAAYITGQVISINGGMI
;
A
#
# COMPACT_ATOMS: atom_id res chain seq x y z
N MET A 1 -5.01 19.29 -1.87
CA MET A 1 -5.09 18.22 -0.86
C MET A 1 -4.00 18.47 0.15
N SER A 2 -4.30 18.49 1.43
CA SER A 2 -3.29 18.76 2.48
C SER A 2 -3.25 17.62 3.48
N LEU A 3 -2.05 17.19 3.80
CA LEU A 3 -1.74 16.23 4.86
C LEU A 3 -0.85 16.88 5.93
N GLU A 4 -0.90 18.21 6.03
CA GLU A 4 -0.09 18.98 6.97
C GLU A 4 -0.26 18.48 8.40
N GLY A 5 0.86 18.23 9.09
CA GLY A 5 0.87 17.73 10.46
C GLY A 5 0.46 16.26 10.63
N LYS A 6 0.19 15.51 9.54
CA LYS A 6 -0.12 14.08 9.59
C LYS A 6 1.14 13.23 9.52
N ARG A 7 1.15 12.11 10.23
CA ARG A 7 2.18 11.07 10.09
C ARG A 7 1.62 9.95 9.22
N ALA A 8 2.33 9.65 8.13
CA ALA A 8 1.90 8.69 7.11
C ALA A 8 2.89 7.51 7.02
N LEU A 9 2.50 6.32 7.45
CA LEU A 9 3.29 5.11 7.30
C LEU A 9 2.97 4.44 5.95
N ILE A 10 4.01 4.19 5.16
CA ILE A 10 3.91 3.47 3.88
C ILE A 10 4.73 2.19 3.96
N THR A 11 4.07 1.04 3.96
CA THR A 11 4.77 -0.25 3.92
C THR A 11 5.28 -0.53 2.51
N GLY A 12 6.50 -1.09 2.39
CA GLY A 12 7.11 -1.35 1.09
C GLY A 12 7.46 -0.08 0.31
N ALA A 13 7.88 0.97 1.01
CA ALA A 13 8.25 2.27 0.42
C ALA A 13 9.46 2.21 -0.53
N SER A 14 10.25 1.14 -0.47
CA SER A 14 11.37 0.90 -1.41
C SER A 14 10.93 0.46 -2.82
N GLY A 15 9.65 0.16 -3.02
CA GLY A 15 9.08 -0.16 -4.33
C GLY A 15 8.55 1.07 -5.07
N ALA A 16 8.36 1.00 -6.39
CA ALA A 16 7.96 2.13 -7.21
C ALA A 16 6.66 2.82 -6.74
N LEU A 17 5.62 2.03 -6.42
CA LEU A 17 4.35 2.58 -5.91
C LEU A 17 4.52 3.23 -4.55
N GLY A 18 5.22 2.55 -3.62
CA GLY A 18 5.44 3.04 -2.27
C GLY A 18 6.24 4.34 -2.27
N ALA A 19 7.30 4.42 -3.09
CA ALA A 19 8.12 5.62 -3.25
C ALA A 19 7.31 6.81 -3.80
N ALA A 20 6.53 6.58 -4.87
CA ALA A 20 5.69 7.64 -5.46
C ALA A 20 4.63 8.16 -4.47
N MET A 21 4.01 7.26 -3.67
CA MET A 21 3.06 7.67 -2.63
C MET A 21 3.76 8.45 -1.50
N ALA A 22 4.96 8.02 -1.08
CA ALA A 22 5.74 8.72 -0.07
C ALA A 22 6.13 10.13 -0.50
N GLU A 23 6.66 10.29 -1.71
CA GLU A 23 7.00 11.59 -2.28
C GLU A 23 5.76 12.50 -2.41
N ARG A 24 4.64 11.93 -2.81
CA ARG A 24 3.39 12.68 -2.94
C ARG A 24 2.89 13.15 -1.58
N PHE A 25 2.84 12.27 -0.59
CA PHE A 25 2.35 12.61 0.75
C PHE A 25 3.27 13.62 1.45
N ALA A 26 4.59 13.52 1.25
CA ALA A 26 5.54 14.51 1.75
C ALA A 26 5.30 15.90 1.12
N ARG A 27 5.05 15.97 -0.18
CA ARG A 27 4.66 17.22 -0.87
C ARG A 27 3.33 17.78 -0.38
N ASP A 28 2.41 16.91 0.04
CA ASP A 28 1.12 17.31 0.62
C ASP A 28 1.25 17.71 2.12
N GLY A 29 2.46 17.70 2.70
CA GLY A 29 2.78 18.20 4.05
C GLY A 29 2.88 17.13 5.15
N ALA A 30 2.77 15.83 4.81
CA ALA A 30 2.91 14.76 5.79
C ALA A 30 4.37 14.55 6.21
N THR A 31 4.57 14.09 7.46
CA THR A 31 5.79 13.36 7.84
C THR A 31 5.62 11.93 7.40
N VAL A 32 6.44 11.47 6.44
CA VAL A 32 6.34 10.11 5.89
C VAL A 32 7.25 9.13 6.63
N LEU A 33 6.68 8.00 7.02
CA LEU A 33 7.36 6.90 7.69
C LEU A 33 7.57 5.79 6.66
N LEU A 34 8.81 5.62 6.22
CA LEU A 34 9.18 4.78 5.08
C LEU A 34 9.57 3.39 5.56
N HIS A 35 8.74 2.39 5.31
CA HIS A 35 9.09 1.02 5.66
C HIS A 35 9.74 0.27 4.49
N ALA A 36 10.82 -0.46 4.80
CA ALA A 36 11.42 -1.50 3.97
C ALA A 36 11.68 -2.78 4.79
N ASN A 37 11.73 -3.94 4.10
CA ASN A 37 12.13 -5.20 4.74
C ASN A 37 13.65 -5.39 4.73
N SER A 38 14.27 -5.34 3.55
CA SER A 38 15.66 -5.78 3.33
C SER A 38 16.48 -4.85 2.43
N ARG A 39 15.99 -3.66 2.16
CA ARG A 39 16.69 -2.64 1.35
C ARG A 39 16.68 -1.30 2.08
N PRO A 40 17.45 -1.17 3.20
CA PRO A 40 17.51 0.08 3.95
C PRO A 40 18.03 1.22 3.08
N GLU A 41 19.02 0.97 2.22
CA GLU A 41 19.63 1.99 1.36
C GLU A 41 18.60 2.66 0.44
N ALA A 42 17.64 1.90 -0.07
CA ALA A 42 16.61 2.43 -0.95
C ALA A 42 15.65 3.40 -0.25
N VAL A 43 15.28 3.11 1.00
CA VAL A 43 14.42 4.02 1.78
C VAL A 43 15.20 5.19 2.37
N GLU A 44 16.49 5.01 2.68
CA GLU A 44 17.39 6.09 3.10
C GLU A 44 17.62 7.12 1.96
N GLN A 45 17.85 6.64 0.74
CA GLN A 45 17.94 7.49 -0.44
C GLN A 45 16.64 8.24 -0.72
N LEU A 46 15.50 7.55 -0.61
CA LEU A 46 14.19 8.18 -0.74
C LEU A 46 13.96 9.24 0.34
N ALA A 47 14.31 8.95 1.59
CA ALA A 47 14.20 9.91 2.69
C ALA A 47 15.07 11.13 2.45
N ALA A 48 16.32 10.92 2.02
CA ALA A 48 17.24 12.03 1.68
C ALA A 48 16.67 12.91 0.55
N SER A 49 16.10 12.31 -0.50
CA SER A 49 15.44 13.03 -1.59
C SER A 49 14.25 13.86 -1.11
N ILE A 50 13.38 13.27 -0.27
CA ILE A 50 12.22 13.95 0.31
C ILE A 50 12.66 15.12 1.19
N MET A 51 13.68 14.94 2.02
CA MET A 51 14.21 16.00 2.90
C MET A 51 14.88 17.11 2.10
N ALA A 52 15.62 16.77 1.04
CA ALA A 52 16.21 17.77 0.14
C ALA A 52 15.14 18.62 -0.58
N ALA A 53 13.95 18.06 -0.81
CA ALA A 53 12.80 18.78 -1.34
C ALA A 53 11.99 19.56 -0.27
N GLY A 54 12.46 19.61 0.98
CA GLY A 54 11.82 20.32 2.10
C GLY A 54 10.75 19.52 2.84
N GLY A 55 10.57 18.23 2.53
CA GLY A 55 9.66 17.33 3.24
C GLY A 55 10.27 16.73 4.51
N LYS A 56 9.50 15.89 5.20
CA LYS A 56 9.89 15.19 6.42
C LYS A 56 9.76 13.68 6.22
N ALA A 57 10.83 12.92 6.51
CA ALA A 57 10.84 11.47 6.34
C ALA A 57 11.61 10.78 7.48
N GLU A 58 11.13 9.59 7.87
CA GLU A 58 11.74 8.68 8.84
C GLU A 58 11.82 7.28 8.21
N CYS A 59 12.92 6.54 8.44
CA CYS A 59 13.11 5.19 7.91
C CYS A 59 12.85 4.12 8.98
N HIS A 60 12.12 3.07 8.62
CA HIS A 60 11.80 1.93 9.48
C HIS A 60 12.04 0.62 8.74
N VAL A 61 13.01 -0.17 9.20
CA VAL A 61 13.39 -1.46 8.57
C VAL A 61 12.99 -2.60 9.49
N PHE A 62 12.07 -3.45 9.02
CA PHE A 62 11.64 -4.66 9.73
C PHE A 62 10.94 -5.66 8.78
N ASP A 63 10.91 -6.93 9.18
CA ASP A 63 10.24 -7.98 8.40
C ASP A 63 8.76 -8.10 8.80
N LEU A 64 7.87 -7.82 7.84
CA LEU A 64 6.42 -7.96 8.02
C LEU A 64 5.96 -9.40 8.28
N ARG A 65 6.81 -10.39 8.04
CA ARG A 65 6.51 -11.81 8.33
C ARG A 65 6.74 -12.17 9.79
N SER A 66 7.49 -11.33 10.53
CA SER A 66 7.76 -11.52 11.94
C SER A 66 6.77 -10.72 12.80
N ASP A 67 6.04 -11.42 13.66
CA ASP A 67 5.13 -10.80 14.64
C ASP A 67 5.91 -9.92 15.62
N GLU A 68 7.05 -10.40 16.13
CA GLU A 68 7.89 -9.66 17.07
C GLU A 68 8.49 -8.40 16.46
N ALA A 69 9.08 -8.53 15.25
CA ALA A 69 9.69 -7.39 14.57
C ALA A 69 8.67 -6.30 14.24
N SER A 70 7.48 -6.71 13.75
CA SER A 70 6.39 -5.81 13.44
C SER A 70 5.85 -5.10 14.69
N ALA A 71 5.63 -5.83 15.78
CA ALA A 71 5.16 -5.26 17.03
C ALA A 71 6.18 -4.26 17.63
N ALA A 72 7.46 -4.63 17.67
CA ALA A 72 8.52 -3.75 18.16
C ALA A 72 8.68 -2.48 17.28
N ALA A 73 8.57 -2.62 15.96
CA ALA A 73 8.64 -1.48 15.05
C ALA A 73 7.44 -0.54 15.22
N CYS A 74 6.21 -1.08 15.31
CA CYS A 74 5.02 -0.28 15.56
C CYS A 74 5.07 0.45 16.89
N ALA A 75 5.60 -0.18 17.94
CA ALA A 75 5.80 0.47 19.25
C ALA A 75 6.75 1.68 19.13
N ARG A 76 7.91 1.51 18.49
CA ARG A 76 8.86 2.63 18.24
C ARG A 76 8.24 3.73 17.38
N ILE A 77 7.48 3.39 16.35
CA ILE A 77 6.78 4.38 15.50
C ILE A 77 5.82 5.22 16.35
N LEU A 78 5.12 4.59 17.30
CA LEU A 78 4.16 5.26 18.16
C LEU A 78 4.80 6.17 19.23
N GLU A 79 6.09 6.02 19.55
CA GLU A 79 6.83 6.96 20.42
C GLU A 79 6.83 8.38 19.82
N GLY A 80 6.88 8.51 18.48
CA GLY A 80 6.75 9.78 17.78
C GLY A 80 5.31 10.30 17.63
N GLY A 81 4.33 9.59 18.20
CA GLY A 81 2.91 9.92 18.13
C GLY A 81 2.11 9.00 17.19
N PRO A 82 0.78 9.19 17.13
CA PRO A 82 -0.11 8.34 16.34
C PRO A 82 0.20 8.45 14.83
N VAL A 83 0.03 7.33 14.13
CA VAL A 83 0.00 7.29 12.66
C VAL A 83 -1.43 7.60 12.21
N GLN A 84 -1.61 8.66 11.44
CA GLN A 84 -2.93 9.06 10.96
C GLN A 84 -3.23 8.56 9.55
N VAL A 85 -2.21 8.33 8.71
CA VAL A 85 -2.37 7.71 7.40
C VAL A 85 -1.55 6.43 7.37
N LEU A 86 -2.20 5.31 7.06
CA LEU A 86 -1.54 4.01 6.89
C LEU A 86 -1.75 3.51 5.46
N VAL A 87 -0.67 3.25 4.74
CA VAL A 87 -0.71 2.62 3.42
C VAL A 87 -0.12 1.22 3.52
N ASN A 88 -0.99 0.21 3.47
CA ASN A 88 -0.61 -1.18 3.35
C ASN A 88 -0.28 -1.49 1.89
N ASN A 89 0.94 -1.16 1.48
CA ASN A 89 1.40 -1.32 0.10
C ASN A 89 2.35 -2.51 -0.08
N ALA A 90 3.05 -2.94 0.97
CA ALA A 90 3.96 -4.07 0.86
C ALA A 90 3.28 -5.30 0.25
N GLY A 91 3.94 -5.91 -0.72
CA GLY A 91 3.46 -7.10 -1.40
C GLY A 91 4.58 -7.71 -2.24
N VAL A 92 4.50 -9.00 -2.45
CA VAL A 92 5.43 -9.78 -3.26
C VAL A 92 4.67 -10.69 -4.19
N HIS A 93 5.27 -11.03 -5.31
CA HIS A 93 4.82 -12.07 -6.23
C HIS A 93 5.68 -13.32 -6.06
N ASP A 94 5.06 -14.48 -6.23
CA ASP A 94 5.75 -15.76 -6.40
C ASP A 94 4.81 -16.68 -7.18
N ASP A 95 4.80 -16.45 -8.49
CA ASP A 95 3.78 -16.95 -9.40
C ASP A 95 4.05 -18.39 -9.82
N ALA A 96 3.03 -19.23 -9.76
CA ALA A 96 3.01 -20.58 -10.30
C ALA A 96 1.56 -21.02 -10.54
N VAL A 97 1.34 -21.89 -11.55
CA VAL A 97 0.04 -22.55 -11.68
C VAL A 97 -0.19 -23.47 -10.48
N LEU A 98 -1.43 -23.49 -9.95
CA LEU A 98 -1.72 -24.15 -8.67
C LEU A 98 -1.21 -25.59 -8.54
N PRO A 99 -1.30 -26.48 -9.56
CA PRO A 99 -0.74 -27.83 -9.45
C PRO A 99 0.78 -27.89 -9.25
N GLY A 100 1.51 -26.83 -9.64
CA GLY A 100 2.96 -26.72 -9.47
C GLY A 100 3.39 -25.71 -8.40
N MET A 101 2.44 -25.07 -7.72
CA MET A 101 2.74 -24.09 -6.68
C MET A 101 3.22 -24.78 -5.40
N ARG A 102 4.40 -24.38 -4.92
CA ARG A 102 4.94 -24.89 -3.65
C ARG A 102 4.33 -24.14 -2.46
N ALA A 103 4.30 -24.80 -1.31
CA ALA A 103 3.77 -24.22 -0.08
C ALA A 103 4.53 -22.93 0.34
N ASP A 104 5.85 -22.88 0.12
CA ASP A 104 6.64 -21.69 0.42
C ASP A 104 6.26 -20.48 -0.44
N GLN A 105 5.92 -20.69 -1.72
CA GLN A 105 5.41 -19.64 -2.61
C GLN A 105 4.05 -19.11 -2.15
N TRP A 106 3.17 -20.00 -1.70
CA TRP A 106 1.89 -19.63 -1.13
C TRP A 106 2.07 -18.82 0.15
N HIS A 107 2.77 -19.37 1.13
CA HIS A 107 2.94 -18.72 2.44
C HIS A 107 3.66 -17.38 2.34
N LYS A 108 4.70 -17.28 1.54
CA LYS A 108 5.44 -16.02 1.34
C LYS A 108 4.53 -14.87 0.88
N VAL A 109 3.64 -15.13 -0.07
CA VAL A 109 2.74 -14.11 -0.61
C VAL A 109 1.66 -13.72 0.41
N ILE A 110 1.06 -14.71 1.08
CA ILE A 110 0.05 -14.49 2.12
C ILE A 110 0.66 -13.73 3.31
N ASP A 111 1.84 -14.16 3.78
CA ASP A 111 2.47 -13.57 4.97
C ASP A 111 2.85 -12.11 4.78
N VAL A 112 3.39 -11.75 3.62
CA VAL A 112 3.76 -10.35 3.36
C VAL A 112 2.53 -9.50 3.12
N SER A 113 1.60 -9.96 2.26
CA SER A 113 0.52 -9.11 1.75
C SER A 113 -0.69 -9.05 2.70
N LEU A 114 -1.09 -10.18 3.30
CA LEU A 114 -2.28 -10.27 4.14
C LEU A 114 -1.94 -10.25 5.63
N ASN A 115 -1.06 -11.13 6.10
CA ASN A 115 -0.67 -11.14 7.50
C ASN A 115 0.09 -9.87 7.87
N GLY A 116 0.92 -9.32 6.97
CA GLY A 116 1.59 -8.03 7.14
C GLY A 116 0.61 -6.87 7.31
N PHE A 117 -0.50 -6.85 6.57
CA PHE A 117 -1.58 -5.90 6.82
C PHE A 117 -2.08 -5.97 8.27
N PHE A 118 -2.37 -7.15 8.78
CA PHE A 118 -2.86 -7.33 10.15
C PHE A 118 -1.81 -6.87 11.18
N ARG A 119 -0.55 -7.33 11.03
CA ARG A 119 0.55 -7.03 11.97
C ARG A 119 0.85 -5.55 12.12
N VAL A 120 0.62 -4.76 11.08
CA VAL A 120 0.86 -3.31 11.11
C VAL A 120 -0.41 -2.55 11.47
N THR A 121 -1.56 -2.93 10.92
CA THR A 121 -2.81 -2.18 11.12
C THR A 121 -3.30 -2.30 12.56
N GLN A 122 -3.31 -3.51 13.13
CA GLN A 122 -3.88 -3.77 14.44
C GLN A 122 -3.22 -2.93 15.56
N PRO A 123 -1.89 -2.86 15.73
CA PRO A 123 -1.28 -2.07 16.80
C PRO A 123 -1.43 -0.55 16.59
N LEU A 124 -1.54 -0.08 15.35
CA LEU A 124 -1.67 1.34 15.03
C LEU A 124 -3.12 1.85 15.10
N LEU A 125 -4.11 0.94 15.07
CA LEU A 125 -5.51 1.29 14.89
C LEU A 125 -6.08 2.06 16.10
N LEU A 126 -5.87 1.57 17.32
CA LEU A 126 -6.43 2.22 18.51
C LEU A 126 -5.85 3.62 18.76
N PRO A 127 -4.54 3.88 18.65
CA PRO A 127 -3.99 5.23 18.64
C PRO A 127 -4.58 6.13 17.54
N MET A 128 -4.77 5.63 16.32
CA MET A 128 -5.39 6.35 15.22
C MET A 128 -6.83 6.74 15.56
N MET A 129 -7.65 5.81 16.04
CA MET A 129 -9.04 6.03 16.42
C MET A 129 -9.19 7.10 17.54
N ARG A 130 -8.21 7.20 18.45
CA ARG A 130 -8.20 8.21 19.52
C ARG A 130 -8.05 9.63 18.98
N THR A 131 -7.40 9.81 17.84
CA THR A 131 -7.29 11.13 17.18
C THR A 131 -8.59 11.56 16.49
N ARG A 132 -9.56 10.65 16.35
CA ARG A 132 -10.82 10.83 15.61
C ARG A 132 -10.62 11.30 14.16
N TRP A 133 -9.49 10.96 13.62
CA TRP A 133 -9.12 11.20 12.23
C TRP A 133 -8.13 10.11 11.79
N GLY A 134 -8.41 9.44 10.69
CA GLY A 134 -7.50 8.43 10.15
C GLY A 134 -7.86 8.03 8.73
N ARG A 135 -6.85 7.54 8.01
CA ARG A 135 -6.95 7.05 6.63
C ARG A 135 -6.16 5.77 6.49
N ILE A 136 -6.83 4.68 6.15
CA ILE A 136 -6.18 3.39 5.86
C ILE A 136 -6.40 3.08 4.39
N LEU A 137 -5.32 2.93 3.64
CA LEU A 137 -5.30 2.60 2.23
C LEU A 137 -4.64 1.24 2.03
N ASN A 138 -5.38 0.28 1.51
CA ASN A 138 -4.88 -1.04 1.20
C ASN A 138 -4.59 -1.13 -0.30
N ILE A 139 -3.34 -1.39 -0.69
CA ILE A 139 -3.00 -1.56 -2.10
C ILE A 139 -3.33 -3.00 -2.51
N SER A 140 -4.43 -3.13 -3.20
CA SER A 140 -4.96 -4.35 -3.79
C SER A 140 -4.37 -4.57 -5.21
N SER A 141 -5.10 -5.12 -6.11
CA SER A 141 -4.73 -5.36 -7.52
C SER A 141 -5.97 -5.65 -8.37
N VAL A 142 -5.88 -5.36 -9.67
CA VAL A 142 -6.85 -5.87 -10.65
C VAL A 142 -6.95 -7.39 -10.59
N SER A 143 -5.85 -8.10 -10.33
CA SER A 143 -5.83 -9.57 -10.17
C SER A 143 -6.72 -10.07 -9.00
N ALA A 144 -6.98 -9.22 -8.02
CA ALA A 144 -7.90 -9.54 -6.90
C ALA A 144 -9.38 -9.50 -7.31
N ILE A 145 -9.70 -8.92 -8.45
CA ILE A 145 -11.05 -8.73 -8.96
C ILE A 145 -11.33 -9.71 -10.12
N THR A 146 -10.40 -9.79 -11.09
CA THR A 146 -10.56 -10.62 -12.30
C THR A 146 -9.94 -12.01 -12.17
N GLY A 147 -9.06 -12.23 -11.19
CA GLY A 147 -8.11 -13.34 -11.20
C GLY A 147 -6.99 -13.10 -12.21
N ASN A 148 -5.91 -13.88 -12.07
CA ASN A 148 -4.85 -13.97 -13.06
C ASN A 148 -4.23 -15.36 -13.01
N ARG A 149 -4.00 -15.97 -14.19
CA ARG A 149 -3.40 -17.30 -14.28
C ARG A 149 -2.02 -17.31 -13.63
N GLY A 150 -1.77 -18.29 -12.75
CA GLY A 150 -0.49 -18.41 -12.02
C GLY A 150 -0.42 -17.60 -10.74
N GLN A 151 -1.45 -16.81 -10.40
CA GLN A 151 -1.47 -15.90 -9.26
C GLN A 151 -2.56 -16.25 -8.23
N VAL A 152 -2.86 -17.52 -8.03
CA VAL A 152 -3.91 -17.91 -7.05
C VAL A 152 -3.57 -17.42 -5.64
N ASN A 153 -2.30 -17.52 -5.21
CA ASN A 153 -1.81 -16.98 -3.94
C ASN A 153 -1.95 -15.45 -3.85
N TYR A 154 -1.53 -14.74 -4.90
CA TYR A 154 -1.56 -13.28 -4.95
C TYR A 154 -3.00 -12.75 -5.04
N ALA A 155 -3.83 -13.33 -5.91
CA ALA A 155 -5.24 -12.99 -6.03
C ALA A 155 -6.01 -13.26 -4.73
N ALA A 156 -5.72 -14.38 -4.03
CA ALA A 156 -6.28 -14.68 -2.74
C ALA A 156 -5.90 -13.63 -1.68
N ALA A 157 -4.60 -13.28 -1.56
CA ALA A 157 -4.13 -12.29 -0.60
C ALA A 157 -4.74 -10.91 -0.86
N LYS A 158 -4.72 -10.45 -2.11
CA LYS A 158 -5.24 -9.12 -2.50
C LYS A 158 -6.78 -9.08 -2.47
N GLY A 159 -7.46 -10.19 -2.78
CA GLY A 159 -8.91 -10.34 -2.60
C GLY A 159 -9.33 -10.31 -1.14
N ALA A 160 -8.57 -10.95 -0.26
CA ALA A 160 -8.78 -10.87 1.19
C ALA A 160 -8.63 -9.43 1.71
N LEU A 161 -7.68 -8.63 1.20
CA LEU A 161 -7.58 -7.20 1.54
C LEU A 161 -8.82 -6.41 1.12
N ASN A 162 -9.45 -6.73 -0.01
CA ASN A 162 -10.70 -6.10 -0.43
C ASN A 162 -11.83 -6.36 0.57
N SER A 163 -11.95 -7.59 1.06
CA SER A 163 -12.94 -7.97 2.07
C SER A 163 -12.63 -7.37 3.43
N ALA A 164 -11.35 -7.40 3.86
CA ALA A 164 -10.89 -6.77 5.11
C ALA A 164 -11.12 -5.25 5.10
N THR A 165 -10.93 -4.58 3.97
CA THR A 165 -11.23 -3.15 3.79
C THR A 165 -12.69 -2.85 4.13
N LYS A 166 -13.62 -3.63 3.59
CA LYS A 166 -15.06 -3.45 3.84
C LYS A 166 -15.41 -3.69 5.31
N ALA A 167 -14.94 -4.80 5.88
CA ALA A 167 -15.23 -5.15 7.27
C ALA A 167 -14.67 -4.09 8.23
N LEU A 168 -13.39 -3.73 8.10
CA LEU A 168 -12.74 -2.76 8.98
C LEU A 168 -13.37 -1.37 8.87
N SER A 169 -13.84 -0.96 7.68
CA SER A 169 -14.50 0.33 7.51
C SER A 169 -15.75 0.46 8.39
N LEU A 170 -16.52 -0.60 8.58
CA LEU A 170 -17.70 -0.62 9.43
C LEU A 170 -17.35 -0.46 10.92
N GLU A 171 -16.21 -0.99 11.33
CA GLU A 171 -15.77 -0.93 12.73
C GLU A 171 -15.28 0.48 13.14
N VAL A 172 -14.66 1.22 12.20
CA VAL A 172 -13.92 2.44 12.54
C VAL A 172 -14.53 3.74 12.01
N ALA A 173 -15.53 3.67 11.14
CA ALA A 173 -16.14 4.86 10.50
C ALA A 173 -16.67 5.87 11.55
N SER A 174 -17.32 5.41 12.62
CA SER A 174 -17.82 6.27 13.71
C SER A 174 -16.72 6.99 14.50
N ARG A 175 -15.46 6.59 14.28
CA ARG A 175 -14.28 7.21 14.89
C ARG A 175 -13.56 8.18 13.95
N GLY A 176 -14.13 8.52 12.80
CA GLY A 176 -13.54 9.43 11.81
C GLY A 176 -12.39 8.79 11.02
N VAL A 177 -12.33 7.45 10.99
CA VAL A 177 -11.34 6.70 10.21
C VAL A 177 -11.99 6.13 8.97
N THR A 178 -11.41 6.40 7.79
CA THR A 178 -11.83 5.77 6.54
C THR A 178 -10.87 4.64 6.14
N VAL A 179 -11.41 3.60 5.55
CA VAL A 179 -10.64 2.44 5.06
C VAL A 179 -11.03 2.17 3.62
N ASN A 180 -10.09 2.29 2.69
CA ASN A 180 -10.34 2.04 1.27
C ASN A 180 -9.23 1.17 0.67
N ALA A 181 -9.56 0.44 -0.39
CA ALA A 181 -8.58 -0.27 -1.21
C ALA A 181 -8.42 0.43 -2.56
N ILE A 182 -7.19 0.49 -3.04
CA ILE A 182 -6.86 0.87 -4.40
C ILE A 182 -6.48 -0.41 -5.14
N ALA A 183 -7.08 -0.66 -6.30
CA ALA A 183 -6.81 -1.82 -7.14
C ALA A 183 -6.14 -1.38 -8.46
N PRO A 184 -4.80 -1.28 -8.50
CA PRO A 184 -4.08 -0.91 -9.71
C PRO A 184 -4.18 -2.01 -10.77
N GLY A 185 -4.18 -1.58 -12.05
CA GLY A 185 -3.91 -2.43 -13.19
C GLY A 185 -2.40 -2.60 -13.43
N ILE A 186 -2.00 -2.60 -14.71
CA ILE A 186 -0.58 -2.63 -15.10
C ILE A 186 0.02 -1.24 -14.87
N ILE A 187 0.98 -1.16 -13.96
CA ILE A 187 1.67 0.09 -13.61
C ILE A 187 3.14 -0.03 -14.03
N ALA A 188 3.64 0.97 -14.74
CA ALA A 188 5.02 1.05 -15.19
C ALA A 188 6.00 0.91 -14.01
N SER A 189 6.89 -0.03 -14.13
CA SER A 189 7.94 -0.31 -13.15
C SER A 189 8.97 -1.24 -13.79
N PRO A 190 10.22 -1.28 -13.30
CA PRO A 190 11.21 -2.23 -13.80
C PRO A 190 10.71 -3.69 -13.80
N MET A 191 9.83 -4.03 -12.86
CA MET A 191 9.22 -5.37 -12.79
C MET A 191 8.17 -5.56 -13.90
N ALA A 192 7.32 -4.59 -14.15
CA ALA A 192 6.30 -4.68 -15.21
C ALA A 192 6.93 -4.66 -16.60
N ASP A 193 7.95 -3.83 -16.80
CA ASP A 193 8.68 -3.71 -18.06
C ASP A 193 9.42 -5.01 -18.43
N ALA A 194 9.82 -5.79 -17.43
CA ALA A 194 10.44 -7.11 -17.64
C ALA A 194 9.42 -8.22 -18.01
N VAL A 195 8.13 -8.01 -17.73
CA VAL A 195 7.08 -9.04 -17.88
C VAL A 195 6.13 -8.73 -19.04
N PHE A 196 5.83 -7.47 -19.30
CA PHE A 196 4.83 -7.06 -20.29
C PHE A 196 5.47 -6.39 -21.52
N ASP A 197 5.28 -7.00 -22.68
CA ASP A 197 5.54 -6.35 -23.96
C ASP A 197 4.59 -5.15 -24.14
N PRO A 198 5.07 -3.99 -24.62
CA PRO A 198 4.23 -2.84 -24.94
C PRO A 198 3.04 -3.15 -25.86
N ALA A 199 3.18 -4.09 -26.77
CA ALA A 199 2.10 -4.54 -27.64
C ALA A 199 0.99 -5.25 -26.87
N VAL A 200 1.36 -6.04 -25.85
CA VAL A 200 0.40 -6.73 -24.97
C VAL A 200 -0.34 -5.70 -24.11
N ILE A 201 0.36 -4.72 -23.54
CA ILE A 201 -0.28 -3.63 -22.80
C ILE A 201 -1.29 -2.88 -23.67
N ASN A 202 -0.93 -2.57 -24.91
CA ASN A 202 -1.80 -1.89 -25.87
C ASN A 202 -3.07 -2.70 -26.18
N GLN A 203 -3.01 -4.03 -26.14
CA GLN A 203 -4.19 -4.89 -26.34
C GLN A 203 -5.04 -4.99 -25.08
N MET A 204 -4.43 -5.13 -23.93
CA MET A 204 -5.12 -5.40 -22.66
C MET A 204 -5.72 -4.15 -22.00
N VAL A 205 -5.08 -2.97 -22.17
CA VAL A 205 -5.48 -1.75 -21.51
C VAL A 205 -6.21 -0.82 -22.46
N PRO A 206 -7.49 -0.48 -22.25
CA PRO A 206 -8.24 0.41 -23.14
C PRO A 206 -7.58 1.78 -23.39
N VAL A 207 -6.94 2.39 -22.37
CA VAL A 207 -6.18 3.64 -22.56
C VAL A 207 -4.82 3.46 -23.25
N LYS A 208 -4.49 2.22 -23.69
CA LYS A 208 -3.35 1.89 -24.56
C LYS A 208 -1.97 2.15 -23.98
N ARG A 209 -1.85 2.21 -22.65
CA ARG A 209 -0.58 2.32 -21.94
C ARG A 209 -0.68 1.75 -20.54
N ALA A 210 0.45 1.47 -19.93
CA ALA A 210 0.53 1.28 -18.49
C ALA A 210 0.20 2.59 -17.74
N GLY A 211 -0.36 2.48 -16.56
CA GLY A 211 -0.45 3.58 -15.61
C GLY A 211 0.93 3.92 -15.04
N THR A 212 1.08 5.08 -14.43
CA THR A 212 2.29 5.47 -13.74
C THR A 212 2.13 5.34 -12.21
N PRO A 213 3.22 5.13 -11.45
CA PRO A 213 3.17 5.18 -9.99
C PRO A 213 2.58 6.50 -9.46
N GLN A 214 2.84 7.61 -10.16
CA GLN A 214 2.34 8.94 -9.82
C GLN A 214 0.81 9.06 -9.96
N GLU A 215 0.21 8.38 -10.92
CA GLU A 215 -1.26 8.32 -11.07
C GLU A 215 -1.89 7.58 -9.89
N VAL A 216 -1.28 6.48 -9.43
CA VAL A 216 -1.73 5.77 -8.22
C VAL A 216 -1.53 6.64 -6.97
N ALA A 217 -0.39 7.32 -6.87
CA ALA A 217 -0.10 8.22 -5.74
C ALA A 217 -1.06 9.42 -5.68
N ALA A 218 -1.54 9.91 -6.83
CA ALA A 218 -2.53 10.97 -6.89
C ALA A 218 -3.89 10.52 -6.30
N LEU A 219 -4.34 9.31 -6.66
CA LEU A 219 -5.55 8.72 -6.07
C LEU A 219 -5.38 8.46 -4.58
N ALA A 220 -4.21 7.91 -4.18
CA ALA A 220 -3.92 7.67 -2.77
C ALA A 220 -3.93 8.97 -1.95
N SER A 221 -3.35 10.04 -2.48
CA SER A 221 -3.36 11.38 -1.86
C SER A 221 -4.78 11.93 -1.70
N PHE A 222 -5.63 11.80 -2.72
CA PHE A 222 -7.03 12.19 -2.64
C PHE A 222 -7.75 11.40 -1.53
N LEU A 223 -7.63 10.07 -1.52
CA LEU A 223 -8.29 9.22 -0.52
C LEU A 223 -7.75 9.43 0.90
N ALA A 224 -6.51 9.90 1.05
CA ALA A 224 -5.90 10.25 2.32
C ALA A 224 -6.31 11.65 2.82
N SER A 225 -6.91 12.49 1.99
CA SER A 225 -7.28 13.87 2.32
C SER A 225 -8.64 13.99 3.02
N ASP A 226 -8.98 15.20 3.46
CA ASP A 226 -10.29 15.52 3.98
C ASP A 226 -11.38 15.57 2.90
N GLU A 227 -11.00 15.77 1.64
CA GLU A 227 -11.92 15.77 0.51
C GLU A 227 -12.59 14.40 0.30
N ALA A 228 -11.95 13.32 0.75
CA ALA A 228 -12.46 11.95 0.69
C ALA A 228 -13.09 11.46 2.01
N ALA A 229 -13.43 12.36 2.94
CA ALA A 229 -13.90 11.99 4.29
C ALA A 229 -15.20 11.14 4.29
N TYR A 230 -15.98 11.17 3.22
CA TYR A 230 -17.21 10.37 3.08
C TYR A 230 -17.02 9.09 2.22
N ILE A 231 -15.79 8.81 1.78
CA ILE A 231 -15.45 7.62 1.00
C ILE A 231 -14.80 6.59 1.94
N THR A 232 -15.52 5.51 2.23
CA THR A 232 -15.00 4.41 3.06
C THR A 232 -15.60 3.07 2.63
N GLY A 233 -14.87 1.97 2.86
CA GLY A 233 -15.27 0.61 2.47
C GLY A 233 -15.18 0.35 0.96
N GLN A 234 -14.56 1.24 0.18
CA GLN A 234 -14.54 1.13 -1.28
C GLN A 234 -13.30 0.40 -1.77
N VAL A 235 -13.46 -0.30 -2.90
CA VAL A 235 -12.37 -0.86 -3.71
C VAL A 235 -12.37 -0.08 -5.02
N ILE A 236 -11.38 0.81 -5.19
CA ILE A 236 -11.33 1.73 -6.31
C ILE A 236 -10.28 1.24 -7.31
N SER A 237 -10.74 0.88 -8.51
CA SER A 237 -9.87 0.47 -9.60
C SER A 237 -9.17 1.67 -10.25
N ILE A 238 -7.87 1.52 -10.52
CA ILE A 238 -7.07 2.45 -11.31
C ILE A 238 -6.27 1.63 -12.33
N ASN A 239 -6.90 1.34 -13.47
CA ASN A 239 -6.43 0.29 -14.37
C ASN A 239 -6.59 0.65 -15.87
N GLY A 240 -6.89 1.90 -16.19
CA GLY A 240 -7.05 2.33 -17.60
C GLY A 240 -8.23 1.69 -18.33
N GLY A 241 -9.26 1.26 -17.58
CA GLY A 241 -10.48 0.67 -18.14
C GLY A 241 -10.38 -0.84 -18.43
N MET A 242 -9.41 -1.56 -17.81
CA MET A 242 -9.31 -3.02 -17.99
C MET A 242 -10.54 -3.77 -17.46
N ILE A 243 -11.21 -3.23 -16.44
CA ILE A 243 -12.45 -3.75 -15.84
C ILE A 243 -13.33 -2.60 -15.40
#